data_3153a4325e0264a3815ff269752e4308
#
_entry.id   3153a4325e0264a3815ff269752e4308
#
_cell.length_a   1.000
_cell.length_b   1.000
_cell.length_c   1.000
_cell.angle_alpha   90.00
_cell.angle_beta   90.00
_cell.angle_gamma   90.00
#
_symmetry.space_group_name_H-M   'P 1'
#
loop_
_entity.id
_entity.type
_entity.pdbx_description
1 polymer ?
#
loop_
_entity_poly.entity_id
_entity_poly.type
_entity_poly.pdbx_seq_one_letter_code
_entity_poly.pdbx_strand_id
1 'polypeptide(L)'
;MDKIIGLGNALVDVLATLEDDTLLEEMGLPKGSMQLIDDAKLQQINTRFSQMKTHQATGGSAGNAILGLACLGAGTGFIGKIGNDHFGDFFRNNLQKTRNNFLPVLHLLLFHRMENVLLVLIWERLLL
;
A
#
# COMPACT_ATOMS: atom_id res chain seq x y z
N MET A 1 -5.97 -23.80 -17.62
CA MET A 1 -6.19 -23.31 -16.25
C MET A 1 -6.65 -21.87 -16.32
N ASP A 2 -7.79 -21.57 -15.78
CA ASP A 2 -8.35 -20.23 -15.80
C ASP A 2 -7.54 -19.31 -14.89
N LYS A 3 -7.30 -18.08 -15.32
CA LYS A 3 -6.58 -17.06 -14.55
C LYS A 3 -7.56 -16.03 -14.04
N ILE A 4 -7.38 -15.62 -12.78
CA ILE A 4 -8.14 -14.53 -12.18
C ILE A 4 -7.32 -13.26 -12.31
N ILE A 5 -7.88 -12.24 -12.98
CA ILE A 5 -7.20 -10.97 -13.21
C ILE A 5 -7.87 -9.89 -12.39
N GLY A 6 -7.09 -9.21 -11.55
CA GLY A 6 -7.51 -8.00 -10.84
C GLY A 6 -7.07 -6.75 -11.57
N LEU A 7 -7.98 -5.79 -11.68
CA LEU A 7 -7.69 -4.45 -12.19
C LEU A 7 -7.94 -3.43 -11.09
N GLY A 8 -6.96 -2.58 -10.78
CA GLY A 8 -7.16 -1.58 -9.74
C GLY A 8 -5.95 -0.71 -9.47
N ASN A 9 -6.09 0.15 -8.46
CA ASN A 9 -5.01 1.01 -8.03
C ASN A 9 -3.93 0.22 -7.28
N ALA A 10 -2.67 0.46 -7.65
CA ALA A 10 -1.52 -0.03 -6.92
C ALA A 10 -1.26 0.94 -5.75
N LEU A 11 -1.63 0.54 -4.55
CA LEU A 11 -1.44 1.32 -3.34
C LEU A 11 -0.33 0.73 -2.48
N VAL A 12 0.41 1.61 -1.80
CA VAL A 12 1.38 1.21 -0.78
C VAL A 12 0.98 1.88 0.53
N ASP A 13 0.75 1.05 1.54
CA ASP A 13 0.46 1.50 2.89
C ASP A 13 1.77 1.70 3.65
N VAL A 14 1.95 2.89 4.23
CA VAL A 14 3.07 3.18 5.13
C VAL A 14 2.53 3.25 6.54
N LEU A 15 2.97 2.33 7.37
CA LEU A 15 2.49 2.13 8.74
C LEU A 15 3.55 2.64 9.71
N ALA A 16 3.17 3.54 10.61
CA ALA A 16 3.99 3.98 11.73
C ALA A 16 3.28 3.65 13.05
N THR A 17 4.03 3.22 14.06
CA THR A 17 3.50 3.02 15.40
C THR A 17 3.73 4.29 16.21
N LEU A 18 2.66 4.88 16.71
CA LEU A 18 2.70 6.04 17.59
C LEU A 18 2.71 5.59 19.05
N GLU A 19 3.46 6.29 19.89
CA GLU A 19 3.47 6.06 21.34
C GLU A 19 2.20 6.62 22.00
N ASP A 20 1.75 7.78 21.50
CA ASP A 20 0.53 8.48 21.94
C ASP A 20 -0.13 9.24 20.77
N ASP A 21 -1.18 9.98 21.07
CA ASP A 21 -1.97 10.73 20.07
C ASP A 21 -1.41 12.15 19.79
N THR A 22 -0.34 12.56 20.45
CA THR A 22 0.23 13.93 20.36
C THR A 22 0.55 14.31 18.91
N LEU A 23 1.14 13.39 18.14
CA LEU A 23 1.47 13.63 16.74
C LEU A 23 0.22 13.85 15.88
N LEU A 24 -0.86 13.13 16.15
CA LEU A 24 -2.12 13.30 15.42
C LEU A 24 -2.76 14.66 15.70
N GLU A 25 -2.71 15.10 16.97
CA GLU A 25 -3.22 16.41 17.39
C GLU A 25 -2.41 17.54 16.75
N GLU A 26 -1.06 17.48 16.81
CA GLU A 26 -0.16 18.45 16.18
C GLU A 26 -0.42 18.57 14.68
N MET A 27 -0.72 17.47 14.03
CA MET A 27 -0.97 17.43 12.59
C MET A 27 -2.43 17.68 12.22
N GLY A 28 -3.33 17.83 13.20
CA GLY A 28 -4.77 18.00 12.96
C GLY A 28 -5.40 16.81 12.24
N LEU A 29 -4.93 15.60 12.52
CA LEU A 29 -5.43 14.37 11.93
C LEU A 29 -6.38 13.67 12.91
N PRO A 30 -7.68 13.57 12.61
CA PRO A 30 -8.62 12.92 13.52
C PRO A 30 -8.37 11.41 13.58
N LYS A 31 -8.28 10.90 14.81
CA LYS A 31 -8.08 9.48 15.09
C LYS A 31 -9.25 8.62 14.56
N GLY A 32 -8.95 7.44 14.06
CA GLY A 32 -9.96 6.51 13.57
C GLY A 32 -10.64 6.94 12.26
N SER A 33 -10.04 7.86 11.52
CA SER A 33 -10.62 8.38 10.29
C SER A 33 -9.66 8.23 9.09
N MET A 34 -10.22 8.36 7.91
CA MET A 34 -9.48 8.44 6.65
C MET A 34 -9.56 9.87 6.14
N GLN A 35 -8.40 10.46 5.87
CA GLN A 35 -8.29 11.81 5.35
C GLN A 35 -7.60 11.82 3.98
N LEU A 36 -8.18 12.55 3.03
CA LEU A 36 -7.48 12.91 1.80
C LEU A 36 -6.58 14.10 2.10
N ILE A 37 -5.31 13.98 1.79
CA ILE A 37 -4.32 15.03 2.07
C ILE A 37 -3.72 15.57 0.78
N ASP A 38 -3.31 16.82 0.83
CA ASP A 38 -2.56 17.49 -0.24
C ASP A 38 -1.04 17.22 -0.13
N ASP A 39 -0.30 17.69 -1.14
CA ASP A 39 1.14 17.49 -1.20
C ASP A 39 1.89 18.17 -0.06
N ALA A 40 1.42 19.32 0.42
CA ALA A 40 2.05 20.03 1.54
C ALA A 40 1.90 19.23 2.84
N LYS A 41 0.71 18.68 3.09
CA LYS A 41 0.44 17.81 4.22
C LYS A 41 1.22 16.51 4.14
N LEU A 42 1.33 15.94 2.95
CA LEU A 42 2.14 14.76 2.68
C LEU A 42 3.61 14.98 3.05
N GLN A 43 4.19 16.11 2.66
CA GLN A 43 5.58 16.44 3.01
C GLN A 43 5.79 16.58 4.53
N GLN A 44 4.84 17.19 5.25
CA GLN A 44 4.87 17.27 6.70
C GLN A 44 4.87 15.87 7.35
N ILE A 45 3.98 15.00 6.90
CA ILE A 45 3.88 13.62 7.40
C ILE A 45 5.17 12.86 7.10
N ASN A 46 5.68 12.93 5.88
CA ASN A 46 6.92 12.25 5.49
C ASN A 46 8.12 12.71 6.30
N THR A 47 8.22 14.00 6.61
CA THR A 47 9.29 14.54 7.46
C THR A 47 9.24 13.94 8.87
N ARG A 48 8.04 13.79 9.43
CA ARG A 48 7.88 13.17 10.75
C ARG A 48 8.14 11.65 10.69
N PHE A 49 7.63 10.97 9.68
CA PHE A 49 7.80 9.53 9.50
C PHE A 49 9.25 9.13 9.22
N SER A 50 10.07 10.01 8.62
CA SER A 50 11.50 9.74 8.42
C SER A 50 12.30 9.55 9.72
N GLN A 51 11.77 10.05 10.84
CA GLN A 51 12.35 9.92 12.17
C GLN A 51 11.78 8.74 12.97
N MET A 52 10.83 8.00 12.38
CA MET A 52 10.11 6.92 13.03
C MET A 52 10.38 5.59 12.34
N LYS A 53 10.17 4.51 13.10
CA LYS A 53 10.17 3.17 12.51
C LYS A 53 8.88 2.95 11.73
N THR A 54 8.99 2.82 10.43
CA THR A 54 7.87 2.56 9.54
C THR A 54 7.95 1.19 8.90
N HIS A 55 6.78 0.65 8.55
CA HIS A 55 6.64 -0.55 7.75
C HIS A 55 5.83 -0.24 6.50
N GLN A 56 6.16 -0.91 5.41
CA GLN A 56 5.44 -0.79 4.15
C GLN A 56 4.70 -2.09 3.84
N ALA A 57 3.49 -1.95 3.32
CA ALA A 57 2.69 -3.07 2.83
C ALA A 57 2.04 -2.69 1.49
N THR A 58 1.82 -3.67 0.64
CA THR A 58 0.98 -3.47 -0.54
C THR A 58 -0.47 -3.39 -0.11
N GLY A 59 -1.19 -2.40 -0.63
CA GLY A 59 -2.59 -2.15 -0.36
C GLY A 59 -3.44 -2.14 -1.63
N GLY A 60 -4.67 -1.66 -1.47
CA GLY A 60 -5.68 -1.66 -2.51
C GLY A 60 -6.52 -2.94 -2.55
N SER A 61 -7.82 -2.79 -2.69
CA SER A 61 -8.77 -3.93 -2.62
C SER A 61 -8.50 -4.99 -3.68
N ALA A 62 -8.29 -4.60 -4.94
CA ALA A 62 -7.97 -5.52 -6.01
C ALA A 62 -6.59 -6.18 -5.81
N GLY A 63 -5.57 -5.40 -5.38
CA GLY A 63 -4.24 -5.93 -5.08
C GLY A 63 -4.27 -6.97 -3.97
N ASN A 64 -4.93 -6.67 -2.86
CA ASN A 64 -5.05 -7.58 -1.72
C ASN A 64 -5.85 -8.85 -2.06
N ALA A 65 -6.93 -8.73 -2.85
CA ALA A 65 -7.69 -9.89 -3.31
C ALA A 65 -6.83 -10.82 -4.19
N ILE A 66 -6.08 -10.25 -5.13
CA ILE A 66 -5.20 -11.02 -6.02
C ILE A 66 -4.06 -11.70 -5.25
N LEU A 67 -3.46 -10.98 -4.28
CA LEU A 67 -2.44 -11.57 -3.41
C LEU A 67 -3.02 -12.73 -2.58
N GLY A 68 -4.19 -12.54 -1.97
CA GLY A 68 -4.86 -13.59 -1.20
C GLY A 68 -5.16 -14.84 -2.04
N LEU A 69 -5.69 -14.66 -3.25
CA LEU A 69 -5.93 -15.76 -4.18
C LEU A 69 -4.64 -16.46 -4.62
N ALA A 70 -3.58 -15.71 -4.86
CA ALA A 70 -2.27 -16.28 -5.17
C ALA A 70 -1.72 -17.13 -4.02
N CYS A 71 -1.87 -16.65 -2.77
CA CYS A 71 -1.51 -17.42 -1.58
C CYS A 71 -2.31 -18.72 -1.43
N LEU A 72 -3.54 -18.76 -1.93
CA LEU A 72 -4.39 -19.96 -1.97
C LEU A 72 -4.07 -20.88 -3.17
N GLY A 73 -3.06 -20.55 -3.98
CA GLY A 73 -2.63 -21.36 -5.11
C GLY A 73 -3.37 -21.12 -6.43
N ALA A 74 -4.21 -20.08 -6.51
CA ALA A 74 -4.88 -19.72 -7.75
C ALA A 74 -3.91 -19.07 -8.74
N GLY A 75 -4.10 -19.32 -10.03
CA GLY A 75 -3.43 -18.59 -11.11
C GLY A 75 -3.98 -17.16 -11.18
N THR A 76 -3.15 -16.17 -10.86
CA THR A 76 -3.61 -14.79 -10.75
C THR A 76 -2.82 -13.84 -11.65
N GLY A 77 -3.42 -12.68 -11.95
CA GLY A 77 -2.78 -11.56 -12.61
C GLY A 77 -3.26 -10.23 -12.03
N PHE A 78 -2.43 -9.21 -12.09
CA PHE A 78 -2.79 -7.87 -11.66
C PHE A 78 -2.44 -6.85 -12.74
N ILE A 79 -3.39 -5.96 -13.02
CA ILE A 79 -3.22 -4.84 -13.93
C ILE A 79 -3.40 -3.56 -13.10
N GLY A 80 -2.34 -2.73 -13.04
CA GLY A 80 -2.36 -1.49 -12.30
C GLY A 80 -1.33 -0.50 -12.80
N LYS A 81 -1.36 0.70 -12.23
CA LYS A 81 -0.45 1.79 -12.58
C LYS A 81 0.40 2.13 -11.36
N ILE A 82 1.71 2.19 -11.55
CA ILE A 82 2.68 2.53 -10.49
C ILE A 82 3.49 3.77 -10.85
N GLY A 83 4.03 4.44 -9.83
CA GLY A 83 5.01 5.50 -9.98
C GLY A 83 6.39 4.96 -10.39
N ASN A 84 7.23 5.86 -10.94
CA ASN A 84 8.65 5.60 -11.14
C ASN A 84 9.45 6.08 -9.92
N ASP A 85 9.10 5.52 -8.77
CA ASP A 85 9.61 5.87 -7.47
C ASP A 85 9.79 4.62 -6.60
N HIS A 86 10.30 4.81 -5.39
CA HIS A 86 10.55 3.71 -4.48
C HIS A 86 9.27 2.95 -4.08
N PHE A 87 8.11 3.60 -4.05
CA PHE A 87 6.83 2.94 -3.75
C PHE A 87 6.38 2.03 -4.91
N GLY A 88 6.56 2.50 -6.15
CA GLY A 88 6.29 1.68 -7.33
C GLY A 88 7.19 0.45 -7.39
N ASP A 89 8.47 0.60 -7.06
CA ASP A 89 9.42 -0.51 -6.98
C ASP A 89 9.07 -1.47 -5.85
N PHE A 90 8.69 -0.96 -4.67
CA PHE A 90 8.23 -1.77 -3.56
C PHE A 90 7.01 -2.61 -3.95
N PHE A 91 5.98 -1.99 -4.55
CA PHE A 91 4.76 -2.69 -4.97
C PHE A 91 5.07 -3.81 -5.97
N ARG A 92 5.86 -3.50 -7.01
CA ARG A 92 6.30 -4.48 -8.01
C ARG A 92 7.03 -5.66 -7.37
N ASN A 93 8.03 -5.36 -6.54
CA ASN A 93 8.88 -6.37 -5.92
C ASN A 93 8.09 -7.26 -4.95
N ASN A 94 7.15 -6.68 -4.19
CA ASN A 94 6.33 -7.45 -3.25
C ASN A 94 5.40 -8.43 -3.96
N LEU A 95 4.75 -8.01 -5.04
CA LEU A 95 3.93 -8.91 -5.86
C LEU A 95 4.77 -10.02 -6.51
N GLN A 96 5.98 -9.71 -6.98
CA GLN A 96 6.87 -10.70 -7.57
C GLN A 96 7.38 -11.72 -6.54
N LYS A 97 7.70 -11.29 -5.31
CA LYS A 97 8.09 -12.19 -4.22
C LYS A 97 6.99 -13.17 -3.86
N THR A 98 5.76 -12.70 -3.77
CA THR A 98 4.60 -13.55 -3.51
C THR A 98 4.44 -14.61 -4.60
N ARG A 99 4.64 -14.23 -5.86
CA ARG A 99 4.66 -15.18 -6.99
C ARG A 99 5.67 -16.31 -6.80
N ASN A 100 6.88 -15.99 -6.36
CA ASN A 100 7.97 -16.96 -6.24
C ASN A 100 7.77 -17.93 -5.07
N ASN A 101 7.04 -17.50 -4.02
CA ASN A 101 6.83 -18.30 -2.82
C ASN A 101 5.61 -19.22 -2.91
N PHE A 102 4.60 -18.90 -3.73
CA PHE A 102 3.29 -19.58 -3.72
C PHE A 102 2.84 -20.17 -5.05
N LEU A 103 3.69 -20.24 -6.10
CA LEU A 103 3.44 -20.81 -7.41
C LEU A 103 3.36 -19.82 -8.61
N PRO A 104 3.47 -20.33 -9.86
CA PRO A 104 4.24 -19.66 -10.91
C PRO A 104 3.47 -18.69 -11.81
N VAL A 105 2.31 -18.15 -11.47
CA VAL A 105 1.55 -17.38 -12.47
C VAL A 105 0.88 -16.11 -11.93
N LEU A 106 1.68 -15.18 -11.44
CA LEU A 106 1.24 -13.78 -11.35
C LEU A 106 1.72 -13.02 -12.59
N HIS A 107 0.81 -12.66 -13.49
CA HIS A 107 1.13 -11.73 -14.57
C HIS A 107 0.90 -10.30 -14.06
N LEU A 108 1.95 -9.52 -14.05
CA LEU A 108 1.93 -8.15 -13.61
C LEU A 108 2.05 -7.22 -14.81
N LEU A 109 0.99 -6.50 -15.12
CA LEU A 109 1.02 -5.39 -16.07
C LEU A 109 0.96 -4.08 -15.28
N LEU A 110 2.08 -3.39 -15.18
CA LEU A 110 2.19 -2.13 -14.49
C LEU A 110 2.39 -1.00 -15.50
N PHE A 111 1.58 0.04 -15.37
CA PHE A 111 1.70 1.26 -16.14
C PHE A 111 2.26 2.37 -15.25
N HIS A 112 3.07 3.24 -15.85
CA HIS A 112 3.63 4.37 -15.14
C HIS A 112 2.56 5.39 -14.74
N ARG A 113 2.60 5.89 -13.49
CA ARG A 113 1.68 6.89 -12.99
C ARG A 113 2.34 8.27 -12.98
N MET A 114 1.60 9.29 -13.42
CA MET A 114 2.07 10.68 -13.44
C MET A 114 1.63 11.52 -12.23
N GLU A 115 0.78 11.01 -11.33
CA GLU A 115 0.26 11.76 -10.18
C GLU A 115 0.25 10.91 -8.90
N ASN A 116 0.68 11.51 -7.80
CA ASN A 116 0.67 10.89 -6.48
C ASN A 116 -0.71 11.07 -5.83
N VAL A 117 -1.39 9.97 -5.55
CA VAL A 117 -2.52 9.96 -4.60
C VAL A 117 -2.07 9.18 -3.38
N LEU A 118 -1.90 9.86 -2.26
CA LEU A 118 -1.65 9.24 -0.98
C LEU A 118 -2.90 9.30 -0.11
N LEU A 119 -3.28 8.14 0.38
CA LEU A 119 -4.34 8.00 1.36
C LEU A 119 -3.70 7.66 2.70
N VAL A 120 -3.89 8.49 3.70
CA VAL A 120 -3.45 8.21 5.07
C VAL A 120 -4.60 7.57 5.82
N LEU A 121 -4.42 6.30 6.18
CA LEU A 121 -5.32 5.58 7.07
C LEU A 121 -4.77 5.65 8.49
N ILE A 122 -5.52 6.28 9.38
CA ILE A 122 -5.18 6.37 10.80
C ILE A 122 -6.08 5.37 11.53
N TRP A 123 -5.50 4.23 11.89
CA TRP A 123 -6.22 3.15 12.55
C TRP A 123 -5.83 3.05 14.03
N GLU A 124 -6.83 2.87 14.89
CA GLU A 124 -6.61 2.52 16.27
C GLU A 124 -6.22 1.04 16.39
N ARG A 125 -5.12 0.75 17.11
CA ARG A 125 -4.73 -0.62 17.40
C ARG A 125 -5.79 -1.27 18.26
N LEU A 126 -6.58 -2.18 17.70
CA LEU A 126 -7.39 -3.10 18.50
C LEU A 126 -6.40 -3.99 19.30
N LEU A 127 -6.32 -3.73 20.60
CA LEU A 127 -5.75 -4.66 21.55
C LEU A 127 -6.71 -5.87 21.63
N LEU A 128 -6.32 -6.96 21.04
CA LEU A 128 -6.80 -8.29 21.41
C LEU A 128 -5.95 -8.83 22.54
#